data_4158ef706ad61e516ac54b9e627d5bae
#
_entry.id   4158ef706ad61e516ac54b9e627d5bae
#
_cell.length_a   1.000
_cell.length_b   1.000
_cell.length_c   1.000
_cell.angle_alpha   90.00
_cell.angle_beta   90.00
_cell.angle_gamma   90.00
#
_symmetry.space_group_name_H-M   'P 1'
#
loop_
_entity.id
_entity.type
_entity.pdbx_description
1 polymer ?
#
loop_
_entity_poly.entity_id
_entity_poly.type
_entity_poly.pdbx_seq_one_letter_code
_entity_poly.pdbx_strand_id
1 'polypeptide(L)'
;TDVVQLVSIQTTVPAVTVLSIPRDLYVYIPGFWMSRINFADMYGEQYGFEGGGFGLLQQAMLYNLGIAVDHYVRTDFDGLIGIVETLGGVDIPVHCRLEDHWPYPNENGEYPIKVLEPGVHHMDGETALWYARSRLTSSTFSRERRQQQVLQAIWHKARNLNLLLQLPQLWEQSRNMIVTDMTFEDVAALGALAFRLDERNIRFRNIGRQHVIPWTTPNGGSVFLPNWDEIGPLVSEALGPLPEGRMWRKLQTVEVWNGTETADWEQLAADRLVREGFGVTMGQADRRDYAQTQLVDYSVSAKGSAADYLRQLFGIPVENVISSPNADSPVRYRLIIGADYQTCPGY
;
A
#
# COMPACT_ATOMS: atom_id res chain seq x y z
N THR A 1 18.62 4.09 -5.04
CA THR A 1 17.30 3.47 -4.76
C THR A 1 16.25 4.54 -4.58
N ASP A 2 15.13 4.44 -5.30
CA ASP A 2 14.02 5.41 -5.21
C ASP A 2 12.91 4.98 -4.24
N VAL A 3 12.83 3.69 -3.96
CA VAL A 3 11.83 3.06 -3.08
C VAL A 3 12.54 2.14 -2.11
N VAL A 4 12.23 2.27 -0.82
CA VAL A 4 12.67 1.35 0.22
C VAL A 4 11.42 0.88 0.96
N GLN A 5 11.14 -0.41 0.88
CA GLN A 5 10.01 -1.03 1.55
C GLN A 5 10.46 -2.27 2.30
N LEU A 6 10.06 -2.36 3.55
CA LEU A 6 10.23 -3.55 4.37
C LEU A 6 8.95 -4.37 4.32
N VAL A 7 9.07 -5.65 4.02
CA VAL A 7 7.96 -6.60 4.05
C VAL A 7 8.18 -7.57 5.19
N SER A 8 7.38 -7.45 6.24
CA SER A 8 7.37 -8.39 7.37
C SER A 8 6.32 -9.46 7.13
N ILE A 9 6.74 -10.72 7.16
CA ILE A 9 5.88 -11.87 6.85
C ILE A 9 5.77 -12.76 8.09
N GLN A 10 4.55 -12.97 8.55
CA GLN A 10 4.24 -13.90 9.62
C GLN A 10 3.68 -15.20 9.04
N THR A 11 4.28 -16.32 9.39
CA THR A 11 3.98 -17.62 8.81
C THR A 11 2.99 -18.44 9.62
N THR A 12 2.98 -18.28 10.94
CA THR A 12 2.09 -19.03 11.85
C THR A 12 0.62 -18.70 11.61
N VAL A 13 0.30 -17.42 11.63
CA VAL A 13 -0.98 -16.89 11.13
C VAL A 13 -0.62 -16.02 9.94
N PRO A 14 -0.90 -16.47 8.70
CA PRO A 14 -0.47 -15.73 7.52
C PRO A 14 -0.87 -14.26 7.58
N ALA A 15 0.12 -13.40 7.75
CA ALA A 15 -0.06 -11.95 7.76
C ALA A 15 1.17 -11.26 7.16
N VAL A 16 0.95 -10.14 6.51
CA VAL A 16 2.01 -9.35 5.88
C VAL A 16 1.87 -7.89 6.32
N THR A 17 2.99 -7.28 6.67
CA THR A 17 3.06 -5.83 6.84
C THR A 17 4.07 -5.25 5.86
N VAL A 18 3.64 -4.30 5.06
CA VAL A 18 4.49 -3.51 4.16
C VAL A 18 4.72 -2.16 4.81
N LEU A 19 5.96 -1.88 5.23
CA LEU A 19 6.38 -0.61 5.81
C LEU A 19 7.21 0.15 4.79
N SER A 20 6.70 1.28 4.30
CA SER A 20 7.45 2.20 3.45
C SER A 20 8.36 3.09 4.29
N ILE A 21 9.63 3.16 3.89
CA ILE A 21 10.65 3.99 4.51
C ILE A 21 11.02 5.10 3.53
N PRO A 22 10.86 6.39 3.91
CA PRO A 22 11.21 7.50 3.04
C PRO A 22 12.68 7.40 2.62
N ARG A 23 12.95 7.41 1.32
CA ARG A 23 14.32 7.34 0.79
C ARG A 23 15.22 8.46 1.31
N ASP A 24 14.62 9.60 1.65
CA ASP A 24 15.31 10.80 2.14
C ASP A 24 15.42 10.83 3.68
N LEU A 25 15.12 9.70 4.37
CA LEU A 25 15.33 9.57 5.82
C LEU A 25 16.82 9.69 6.11
N TYR A 26 17.19 10.67 6.97
CA TYR A 26 18.59 11.03 7.25
C TYR A 26 19.09 10.28 8.46
N VAL A 27 19.92 9.28 8.22
CA VAL A 27 20.37 8.29 9.20
C VAL A 27 21.88 8.08 9.11
N TYR A 28 22.44 7.43 10.14
CA TYR A 28 23.85 7.00 10.10
C TYR A 28 23.99 5.76 9.21
N ILE A 29 24.89 5.83 8.24
CA ILE A 29 25.24 4.69 7.40
C ILE A 29 26.56 4.10 7.94
N PRO A 30 26.57 2.85 8.45
CA PRO A 30 27.75 2.22 9.05
C PRO A 30 28.98 2.26 8.13
N GLY A 31 30.11 2.72 8.66
CA GLY A 31 31.33 2.90 7.89
C GLY A 31 31.40 4.16 7.03
N PHE A 32 30.31 4.92 6.98
CA PHE A 32 30.17 6.20 6.29
C PHE A 32 29.70 7.28 7.28
N TRP A 33 28.91 8.24 6.82
CA TRP A 33 28.44 9.37 7.64
C TRP A 33 26.93 9.39 7.71
N MET A 34 26.40 10.43 8.34
CA MET A 34 24.99 10.76 8.25
C MET A 34 24.61 11.06 6.81
N SER A 35 23.66 10.31 6.26
CA SER A 35 23.19 10.45 4.88
C SER A 35 21.76 10.00 4.71
N ARG A 36 21.19 10.16 3.52
CA ARG A 36 19.90 9.57 3.19
C ARG A 36 20.00 8.06 3.17
N ILE A 37 19.02 7.36 3.71
CA ILE A 37 19.07 5.89 3.84
C ILE A 37 19.23 5.18 2.47
N ASN A 38 18.66 5.75 1.41
CA ASN A 38 18.79 5.17 0.06
C ASN A 38 20.21 5.22 -0.51
N PHE A 39 21.10 6.04 0.05
CA PHE A 39 22.50 6.09 -0.37
C PHE A 39 23.30 4.91 0.18
N ALA A 40 22.80 4.19 1.19
CA ALA A 40 23.45 2.97 1.64
C ALA A 40 23.61 1.96 0.50
N ASP A 41 22.57 1.73 -0.28
CA ASP A 41 22.62 0.84 -1.46
C ASP A 41 23.69 1.30 -2.47
N MET A 42 23.71 2.61 -2.79
CA MET A 42 24.69 3.17 -3.72
C MET A 42 26.15 3.08 -3.18
N TYR A 43 26.35 3.43 -1.92
CA TYR A 43 27.68 3.38 -1.31
C TYR A 43 28.20 1.95 -1.20
N GLY A 44 27.34 0.99 -0.83
CA GLY A 44 27.72 -0.42 -0.76
C GLY A 44 28.21 -0.96 -2.09
N GLU A 45 27.54 -0.64 -3.19
CA GLU A 45 27.98 -1.01 -4.54
C GLU A 45 29.27 -0.27 -4.94
N GLN A 46 29.30 1.05 -4.74
CA GLN A 46 30.43 1.89 -5.20
C GLN A 46 31.73 1.59 -4.48
N TYR A 47 31.68 1.29 -3.18
CA TYR A 47 32.88 1.10 -2.34
C TYR A 47 33.15 -0.38 -2.04
N GLY A 48 32.47 -1.32 -2.68
CA GLY A 48 32.72 -2.75 -2.53
C GLY A 48 32.47 -3.28 -1.12
N PHE A 49 31.39 -2.81 -0.49
CA PHE A 49 31.01 -3.28 0.83
C PHE A 49 30.67 -4.78 0.80
N GLU A 50 30.93 -5.50 1.89
CA GLU A 50 30.54 -6.90 1.99
C GLU A 50 29.04 -7.08 1.84
N GLY A 51 28.58 -7.87 0.86
CA GLY A 51 27.18 -7.99 0.46
C GLY A 51 26.69 -6.85 -0.43
N GLY A 52 27.58 -5.98 -0.93
CA GLY A 52 27.27 -4.90 -1.88
C GLY A 52 26.34 -3.84 -1.30
N GLY A 53 25.53 -3.24 -2.16
CA GLY A 53 24.56 -2.21 -1.75
C GLY A 53 23.52 -2.72 -0.78
N PHE A 54 23.03 -3.95 -0.97
CA PHE A 54 22.08 -4.54 -0.04
C PHE A 54 22.69 -4.77 1.35
N GLY A 55 23.90 -5.33 1.42
CA GLY A 55 24.57 -5.58 2.71
C GLY A 55 24.73 -4.31 3.54
N LEU A 56 25.10 -3.18 2.92
CA LEU A 56 25.20 -1.91 3.62
C LEU A 56 23.82 -1.33 4.00
N LEU A 57 22.82 -1.47 3.14
CA LEU A 57 21.46 -1.05 3.47
C LEU A 57 20.89 -1.88 4.63
N GLN A 58 21.12 -3.19 4.65
CA GLN A 58 20.73 -4.09 5.74
C GLN A 58 21.39 -3.66 7.07
N GLN A 59 22.68 -3.35 7.05
CA GLN A 59 23.36 -2.83 8.25
C GLN A 59 22.81 -1.47 8.70
N ALA A 60 22.49 -0.58 7.77
CA ALA A 60 21.87 0.70 8.09
C ALA A 60 20.48 0.52 8.72
N MET A 61 19.68 -0.43 8.23
CA MET A 61 18.39 -0.81 8.79
C MET A 61 18.54 -1.35 10.22
N LEU A 62 19.47 -2.28 10.42
CA LEU A 62 19.73 -2.86 11.73
C LEU A 62 20.21 -1.78 12.73
N TYR A 63 21.18 -0.95 12.33
CA TYR A 63 21.75 0.06 13.21
C TYR A 63 20.74 1.13 13.64
N ASN A 64 19.96 1.67 12.69
CA ASN A 64 19.07 2.80 12.96
C ASN A 64 17.66 2.40 13.40
N LEU A 65 17.12 1.30 12.86
CA LEU A 65 15.74 0.89 13.08
C LEU A 65 15.62 -0.39 13.92
N GLY A 66 16.74 -1.05 14.22
CA GLY A 66 16.73 -2.34 14.92
C GLY A 66 16.14 -3.49 14.11
N ILE A 67 16.10 -3.36 12.79
CA ILE A 67 15.47 -4.32 11.88
C ILE A 67 16.54 -5.22 11.26
N ALA A 68 16.50 -6.50 11.58
CA ALA A 68 17.23 -7.52 10.83
C ALA A 68 16.40 -7.90 9.59
N VAL A 69 17.03 -7.91 8.42
CA VAL A 69 16.40 -8.27 7.15
C VAL A 69 16.96 -9.61 6.69
N ASP A 70 16.10 -10.59 6.43
CA ASP A 70 16.52 -11.94 6.06
C ASP A 70 16.86 -12.05 4.58
N HIS A 71 16.01 -11.46 3.72
CA HIS A 71 16.12 -11.53 2.26
C HIS A 71 15.81 -10.19 1.61
N TYR A 72 16.19 -10.04 0.34
CA TYR A 72 15.86 -8.87 -0.45
C TYR A 72 15.34 -9.19 -1.84
N VAL A 73 14.58 -8.24 -2.37
CA VAL A 73 14.21 -8.18 -3.77
C VAL A 73 14.49 -6.77 -4.27
N ARG A 74 15.29 -6.65 -5.31
CA ARG A 74 15.56 -5.38 -6.00
C ARG A 74 15.09 -5.49 -7.44
N THR A 75 14.38 -4.49 -7.90
CA THR A 75 13.97 -4.35 -9.30
C THR A 75 14.25 -2.92 -9.76
N ASP A 76 14.53 -2.75 -11.03
CA ASP A 76 14.59 -1.46 -11.70
C ASP A 76 13.24 -1.12 -12.36
N PHE A 77 13.22 -0.04 -13.15
CA PHE A 77 11.99 0.40 -13.81
C PHE A 77 11.54 -0.58 -14.90
N ASP A 78 12.48 -1.09 -15.67
CA ASP A 78 12.17 -2.04 -16.75
C ASP A 78 11.67 -3.37 -16.16
N GLY A 79 12.24 -3.79 -15.03
CA GLY A 79 11.80 -4.96 -14.30
C GLY A 79 10.37 -4.80 -13.77
N LEU A 80 10.02 -3.64 -13.20
CA LEU A 80 8.64 -3.39 -12.75
C LEU A 80 7.65 -3.40 -13.94
N ILE A 81 8.01 -2.75 -15.04
CA ILE A 81 7.22 -2.78 -16.28
C ILE A 81 7.03 -4.23 -16.72
N GLY A 82 8.12 -5.00 -16.84
CA GLY A 82 8.06 -6.40 -17.26
C GLY A 82 7.20 -7.29 -16.38
N ILE A 83 7.24 -7.10 -15.05
CA ILE A 83 6.37 -7.82 -14.10
C ILE A 83 4.90 -7.51 -14.39
N VAL A 84 4.53 -6.24 -14.51
CA VAL A 84 3.15 -5.83 -14.77
C VAL A 84 2.66 -6.33 -16.13
N GLU A 85 3.49 -6.25 -17.19
CA GLU A 85 3.17 -6.77 -18.52
C GLU A 85 2.98 -8.30 -18.52
N THR A 86 3.81 -9.04 -17.79
CA THR A 86 3.67 -10.51 -17.65
C THR A 86 2.32 -10.89 -17.02
N LEU A 87 1.77 -10.02 -16.16
CA LEU A 87 0.46 -10.20 -15.54
C LEU A 87 -0.71 -9.76 -16.45
N GLY A 88 -0.42 -9.18 -17.62
CA GLY A 88 -1.43 -8.58 -18.50
C GLY A 88 -2.04 -7.31 -17.93
N GLY A 89 -1.24 -6.51 -17.22
CA GLY A 89 -1.67 -5.30 -16.54
C GLY A 89 -2.25 -5.54 -15.14
N VAL A 90 -2.45 -4.46 -14.39
CA VAL A 90 -2.99 -4.48 -13.02
C VAL A 90 -4.12 -3.47 -12.86
N ASP A 91 -5.11 -3.81 -12.03
CA ASP A 91 -6.23 -2.92 -11.73
C ASP A 91 -5.97 -2.21 -10.40
N ILE A 92 -5.89 -0.87 -10.44
CA ILE A 92 -5.51 -0.05 -9.28
C ILE A 92 -6.65 0.90 -8.90
N PRO A 93 -7.13 0.86 -7.64
CA PRO A 93 -8.09 1.83 -7.12
C PRO A 93 -7.39 3.17 -6.87
N VAL A 94 -7.63 4.14 -7.74
CA VAL A 94 -7.12 5.52 -7.65
C VAL A 94 -8.09 6.34 -6.81
N HIS A 95 -7.71 6.68 -5.59
CA HIS A 95 -8.58 7.42 -4.67
C HIS A 95 -8.56 8.94 -4.89
N CYS A 96 -7.41 9.47 -5.29
CA CYS A 96 -7.22 10.91 -5.47
C CYS A 96 -6.86 11.19 -6.93
N ARG A 97 -7.43 12.26 -7.47
CA ARG A 97 -7.03 12.76 -8.79
C ARG A 97 -5.52 12.96 -8.84
N LEU A 98 -4.88 12.38 -9.83
CA LEU A 98 -3.45 12.47 -10.08
C LEU A 98 -3.20 13.12 -11.42
N GLU A 99 -2.29 14.08 -11.45
CA GLU A 99 -1.88 14.77 -12.64
C GLU A 99 -0.36 14.93 -12.63
N ASP A 100 0.30 14.49 -13.71
CA ASP A 100 1.73 14.66 -13.90
C ASP A 100 2.11 14.52 -15.35
N HIS A 101 3.33 14.95 -15.69
CA HIS A 101 3.88 14.75 -17.02
C HIS A 101 4.05 13.27 -17.34
N TRP A 102 3.61 12.88 -18.53
CA TRP A 102 3.94 11.59 -19.09
C TRP A 102 5.43 11.55 -19.47
N PRO A 103 6.19 10.51 -19.07
CA PRO A 103 7.65 10.52 -19.24
C PRO A 103 8.11 10.30 -20.68
N TYR A 104 7.20 9.98 -21.59
CA TYR A 104 7.51 9.77 -22.99
C TYR A 104 6.96 10.93 -23.83
N PRO A 105 7.78 11.52 -24.73
CA PRO A 105 7.33 12.61 -25.56
C PRO A 105 6.32 12.12 -26.61
N ASN A 106 5.40 13.01 -26.99
CA ASN A 106 4.52 12.81 -28.12
C ASN A 106 5.30 12.99 -29.45
N GLU A 107 4.61 12.84 -30.59
CA GLU A 107 5.20 13.00 -31.93
C GLU A 107 5.82 14.38 -32.17
N ASN A 108 5.42 15.40 -31.43
CA ASN A 108 5.96 16.77 -31.48
C ASN A 108 7.15 16.99 -30.53
N GLY A 109 7.56 15.96 -29.77
CA GLY A 109 8.62 16.05 -28.75
C GLY A 109 8.17 16.69 -27.42
N GLU A 110 6.88 16.87 -27.19
CA GLU A 110 6.33 17.43 -25.96
C GLU A 110 5.98 16.31 -24.98
N TYR A 111 6.14 16.58 -23.69
CA TYR A 111 5.75 15.66 -22.61
C TYR A 111 4.32 15.99 -22.16
N PRO A 112 3.31 15.25 -22.64
CA PRO A 112 1.92 15.56 -22.34
C PRO A 112 1.61 15.36 -20.85
N ILE A 113 0.64 16.10 -20.35
CA ILE A 113 0.09 15.89 -19.02
C ILE A 113 -0.90 14.73 -19.09
N LYS A 114 -0.68 13.72 -18.25
CA LYS A 114 -1.61 12.61 -18.03
C LYS A 114 -2.39 12.84 -16.74
N VAL A 115 -3.69 12.59 -16.78
CA VAL A 115 -4.60 12.73 -15.65
C VAL A 115 -5.27 11.40 -15.37
N LEU A 116 -5.33 11.02 -14.10
CA LEU A 116 -6.19 9.95 -13.61
C LEU A 116 -7.20 10.52 -12.62
N GLU A 117 -8.46 10.34 -12.92
CA GLU A 117 -9.56 10.70 -12.02
C GLU A 117 -9.77 9.55 -10.99
N PRO A 118 -10.46 9.80 -9.85
CA PRO A 118 -10.80 8.74 -8.92
C PRO A 118 -11.63 7.63 -9.58
N GLY A 119 -11.25 6.37 -9.37
CA GLY A 119 -11.87 5.19 -9.97
C GLY A 119 -10.92 4.01 -10.00
N VAL A 120 -11.33 2.89 -10.57
CA VAL A 120 -10.47 1.73 -10.80
C VAL A 120 -9.89 1.79 -12.20
N HIS A 121 -8.56 1.83 -12.30
CA HIS A 121 -7.87 1.95 -13.57
C HIS A 121 -7.09 0.68 -13.88
N HIS A 122 -7.32 0.11 -15.05
CA HIS A 122 -6.43 -0.90 -15.61
C HIS A 122 -5.15 -0.23 -16.13
N MET A 123 -4.00 -0.62 -15.59
CA MET A 123 -2.71 -0.03 -15.90
C MET A 123 -1.78 -1.09 -16.49
N ASP A 124 -1.19 -0.77 -17.64
CA ASP A 124 -0.01 -1.45 -18.17
C ASP A 124 1.24 -1.11 -17.36
N GLY A 125 2.38 -1.69 -17.69
CA GLY A 125 3.62 -1.52 -16.95
C GLY A 125 4.10 -0.07 -16.92
N GLU A 126 4.03 0.65 -18.04
CA GLU A 126 4.45 2.04 -18.13
C GLU A 126 3.54 2.96 -17.30
N THR A 127 2.23 2.75 -17.37
CA THR A 127 1.25 3.52 -16.59
C THR A 127 1.40 3.25 -15.09
N ALA A 128 1.61 1.99 -14.69
CA ALA A 128 1.83 1.61 -13.29
C ALA A 128 3.12 2.24 -12.74
N LEU A 129 4.21 2.24 -13.53
CA LEU A 129 5.46 2.91 -13.18
C LEU A 129 5.27 4.43 -13.05
N TRP A 130 4.61 5.06 -14.02
CA TRP A 130 4.30 6.49 -13.96
C TRP A 130 3.46 6.83 -12.72
N TYR A 131 2.42 6.03 -12.43
CA TYR A 131 1.58 6.19 -11.25
C TYR A 131 2.39 6.12 -9.94
N ALA A 132 3.30 5.16 -9.83
CA ALA A 132 4.15 4.98 -8.66
C ALA A 132 5.21 6.09 -8.48
N ARG A 133 5.55 6.84 -9.54
CA ARG A 133 6.62 7.85 -9.54
C ARG A 133 6.13 9.28 -9.51
N SER A 134 4.92 9.55 -9.97
CA SER A 134 4.35 10.89 -10.13
C SER A 134 4.43 11.74 -8.85
N ARG A 135 4.72 13.04 -9.03
CA ARG A 135 4.95 13.97 -7.92
C ARG A 135 4.28 15.33 -8.08
N LEU A 136 3.90 15.75 -9.30
CA LEU A 136 3.51 17.12 -9.59
C LEU A 136 2.40 17.63 -8.66
N THR A 137 1.38 16.81 -8.41
CA THR A 137 0.22 17.16 -7.58
C THR A 137 0.19 16.43 -6.22
N SER A 138 1.33 15.83 -5.79
CA SER A 138 1.31 14.96 -4.62
C SER A 138 2.57 15.04 -3.76
N SER A 139 2.43 14.72 -2.47
CA SER A 139 3.53 14.65 -1.50
C SER A 139 4.37 13.36 -1.66
N THR A 140 5.54 13.34 -0.99
CA THR A 140 6.35 12.13 -0.86
C THR A 140 5.54 10.97 -0.27
N PHE A 141 4.74 11.23 0.75
CA PHE A 141 3.93 10.21 1.43
C PHE A 141 2.80 9.67 0.56
N SER A 142 2.19 10.52 -0.27
CA SER A 142 1.18 10.07 -1.25
C SER A 142 1.81 9.15 -2.31
N ARG A 143 3.06 9.42 -2.71
CA ARG A 143 3.81 8.55 -3.62
C ARG A 143 4.08 7.17 -3.01
N GLU A 144 4.53 7.10 -1.77
CA GLU A 144 4.77 5.83 -1.06
C GLU A 144 3.49 4.98 -1.02
N ARG A 145 2.35 5.61 -0.79
CA ARG A 145 1.07 4.92 -0.83
C ARG A 145 0.76 4.35 -2.21
N ARG A 146 0.98 5.11 -3.29
CA ARG A 146 0.78 4.60 -4.66
C ARG A 146 1.69 3.41 -4.97
N GLN A 147 2.93 3.43 -4.48
CA GLN A 147 3.85 2.30 -4.59
C GLN A 147 3.30 1.05 -3.88
N GLN A 148 2.73 1.22 -2.68
CA GLN A 148 2.04 0.12 -1.98
C GLN A 148 0.82 -0.37 -2.75
N GLN A 149 0.05 0.52 -3.39
CA GLN A 149 -1.10 0.15 -4.23
C GLN A 149 -0.68 -0.68 -5.45
N VAL A 150 0.41 -0.32 -6.11
CA VAL A 150 0.96 -1.12 -7.21
C VAL A 150 1.36 -2.51 -6.74
N LEU A 151 2.07 -2.64 -5.61
CA LEU A 151 2.42 -3.96 -5.05
C LEU A 151 1.19 -4.79 -4.69
N GLN A 152 0.19 -4.16 -4.09
CA GLN A 152 -1.07 -4.83 -3.76
C GLN A 152 -1.78 -5.33 -5.03
N ALA A 153 -1.84 -4.50 -6.07
CA ALA A 153 -2.47 -4.85 -7.34
C ALA A 153 -1.72 -6.01 -8.05
N ILE A 154 -0.39 -6.01 -8.03
CA ILE A 154 0.44 -7.12 -8.52
C ILE A 154 0.09 -8.41 -7.76
N TRP A 155 0.05 -8.37 -6.43
CA TRP A 155 -0.32 -9.52 -5.62
C TRP A 155 -1.74 -10.04 -5.92
N HIS A 156 -2.73 -9.15 -6.04
CA HIS A 156 -4.10 -9.52 -6.40
C HIS A 156 -4.16 -10.21 -7.75
N LYS A 157 -3.50 -9.64 -8.74
CA LYS A 157 -3.48 -10.18 -10.09
C LYS A 157 -2.81 -11.54 -10.13
N ALA A 158 -1.65 -11.68 -9.48
CA ALA A 158 -0.90 -12.92 -9.39
C ALA A 158 -1.72 -14.05 -8.73
N ARG A 159 -2.43 -13.72 -7.64
CA ARG A 159 -3.31 -14.66 -6.95
C ARG A 159 -4.48 -15.11 -7.82
N ASN A 160 -5.14 -14.18 -8.54
CA ASN A 160 -6.30 -14.49 -9.37
C ASN A 160 -5.96 -15.35 -10.60
N LEU A 161 -4.76 -15.19 -11.14
CA LEU A 161 -4.29 -16.00 -12.29
C LEU A 161 -3.78 -17.39 -11.90
N ASN A 162 -3.85 -17.76 -10.61
CA ASN A 162 -3.30 -19.04 -10.11
C ASN A 162 -1.85 -19.28 -10.54
N LEU A 163 -1.03 -18.23 -10.53
CA LEU A 163 0.35 -18.28 -11.04
C LEU A 163 1.26 -19.23 -10.29
N LEU A 164 0.85 -19.78 -9.14
CA LEU A 164 1.60 -20.84 -8.45
C LEU A 164 1.88 -22.06 -9.33
N LEU A 165 0.95 -22.39 -10.21
CA LEU A 165 1.15 -23.51 -11.16
C LEU A 165 2.19 -23.18 -12.24
N GLN A 166 2.52 -21.91 -12.41
CA GLN A 166 3.47 -21.40 -13.40
C GLN A 166 4.75 -20.85 -12.74
N LEU A 167 4.90 -21.00 -11.42
CA LEU A 167 6.05 -20.49 -10.67
C LEU A 167 7.41 -20.84 -11.29
N PRO A 168 7.68 -22.08 -11.76
CA PRO A 168 8.98 -22.38 -12.37
C PRO A 168 9.26 -21.54 -13.62
N GLN A 169 8.26 -21.32 -14.47
CA GLN A 169 8.41 -20.50 -15.67
C GLN A 169 8.56 -19.02 -15.34
N LEU A 170 7.76 -18.54 -14.40
CA LEU A 170 7.84 -17.15 -13.91
C LEU A 170 9.18 -16.87 -13.24
N TRP A 171 9.71 -17.81 -12.48
CA TRP A 171 11.02 -17.69 -11.86
C TRP A 171 12.14 -17.51 -12.89
N GLU A 172 12.16 -18.34 -13.93
CA GLU A 172 13.14 -18.19 -15.00
C GLU A 172 12.98 -16.86 -15.77
N GLN A 173 11.76 -16.43 -16.04
CA GLN A 173 11.49 -15.15 -16.70
C GLN A 173 11.87 -13.95 -15.83
N SER A 174 11.67 -14.04 -14.51
CA SER A 174 11.92 -12.94 -13.58
C SER A 174 13.41 -12.68 -13.30
N ARG A 175 14.30 -13.63 -13.64
CA ARG A 175 15.76 -13.51 -13.42
C ARG A 175 16.38 -12.25 -14.04
N ASN A 176 15.80 -11.74 -15.10
CA ASN A 176 16.25 -10.51 -15.76
C ASN A 176 15.50 -9.27 -15.26
N MET A 177 14.48 -9.43 -14.41
CA MET A 177 13.62 -8.35 -13.92
C MET A 177 13.89 -8.02 -12.45
N ILE A 178 14.43 -8.98 -11.69
CA ILE A 178 14.69 -8.84 -10.25
C ILE A 178 16.07 -9.37 -9.88
N VAL A 179 16.65 -8.76 -8.86
CA VAL A 179 17.86 -9.27 -8.17
C VAL A 179 17.46 -9.63 -6.75
N THR A 180 17.76 -10.86 -6.33
CA THR A 180 17.40 -11.37 -5.00
C THR A 180 18.43 -12.42 -4.54
N ASP A 181 18.57 -12.59 -3.24
CA ASP A 181 19.32 -13.67 -2.60
C ASP A 181 18.46 -14.90 -2.30
N MET A 182 17.12 -14.81 -2.54
CA MET A 182 16.22 -15.94 -2.35
C MET A 182 16.47 -17.05 -3.35
N THR A 183 16.36 -18.29 -2.87
CA THR A 183 16.33 -19.46 -3.72
C THR A 183 14.94 -19.69 -4.34
N PHE A 184 14.84 -20.57 -5.33
CA PHE A 184 13.54 -20.99 -5.86
C PHE A 184 12.64 -21.62 -4.77
N GLU A 185 13.23 -22.34 -3.82
CA GLU A 185 12.52 -22.96 -2.70
C GLU A 185 11.91 -21.93 -1.77
N ASP A 186 12.65 -20.83 -1.47
CA ASP A 186 12.14 -19.70 -0.70
C ASP A 186 10.96 -19.03 -1.40
N VAL A 187 11.10 -18.76 -2.69
CA VAL A 187 10.03 -18.14 -3.49
C VAL A 187 8.81 -19.05 -3.58
N ALA A 188 8.99 -20.35 -3.72
CA ALA A 188 7.89 -21.31 -3.75
C ALA A 188 7.16 -21.39 -2.40
N ALA A 189 7.91 -21.35 -1.28
CA ALA A 189 7.34 -21.32 0.06
C ALA A 189 6.54 -20.02 0.31
N LEU A 190 7.09 -18.87 -0.08
CA LEU A 190 6.40 -17.58 0.00
C LEU A 190 5.16 -17.53 -0.91
N GLY A 191 5.23 -18.11 -2.11
CA GLY A 191 4.11 -18.23 -3.01
C GLY A 191 2.97 -19.05 -2.41
N ALA A 192 3.27 -20.20 -1.79
CA ALA A 192 2.28 -21.03 -1.09
C ALA A 192 1.64 -20.27 0.09
N LEU A 193 2.41 -19.45 0.81
CA LEU A 193 1.92 -18.59 1.87
C LEU A 193 1.01 -17.48 1.31
N ALA A 194 1.43 -16.82 0.23
CA ALA A 194 0.69 -15.73 -0.42
C ALA A 194 -0.70 -16.19 -0.88
N PHE A 195 -0.83 -17.45 -1.28
CA PHE A 195 -2.13 -18.04 -1.66
C PHE A 195 -3.08 -18.21 -0.48
N ARG A 196 -2.54 -18.50 0.70
CA ARG A 196 -3.30 -18.68 1.95
C ARG A 196 -3.55 -17.35 2.66
N LEU A 197 -2.88 -16.29 2.23
CA LEU A 197 -2.95 -14.98 2.85
C LEU A 197 -4.34 -14.36 2.61
N ASP A 198 -5.01 -14.04 3.72
CA ASP A 198 -6.22 -13.24 3.71
C ASP A 198 -5.84 -11.78 3.50
N GLU A 199 -6.45 -11.12 2.53
CA GLU A 199 -6.19 -9.72 2.21
C GLU A 199 -6.35 -8.79 3.43
N ARG A 200 -7.30 -9.09 4.30
CA ARG A 200 -7.52 -8.38 5.56
C ARG A 200 -6.36 -8.51 6.55
N ASN A 201 -5.44 -9.45 6.32
CA ASN A 201 -4.21 -9.62 7.10
C ASN A 201 -3.02 -8.87 6.48
N ILE A 202 -3.20 -8.17 5.37
CA ILE A 202 -2.17 -7.30 4.81
C ILE A 202 -2.30 -5.92 5.44
N ARG A 203 -1.21 -5.43 6.03
CA ARG A 203 -1.12 -4.08 6.60
C ARG A 203 -0.18 -3.24 5.76
N PHE A 204 -0.58 -2.00 5.53
CA PHE A 204 0.27 -1.00 4.91
C PHE A 204 0.57 0.08 5.93
N ARG A 205 1.86 0.35 6.15
CA ARG A 205 2.38 1.38 7.06
C ARG A 205 3.41 2.21 6.33
N ASN A 206 3.62 3.41 6.78
CA ASN A 206 4.67 4.27 6.27
C ASN A 206 5.26 5.12 7.40
N ILE A 207 6.54 5.39 7.34
CA ILE A 207 7.17 6.44 8.15
C ILE A 207 6.72 7.77 7.54
N GLY A 208 5.58 8.28 8.05
CA GLY A 208 4.89 9.47 7.53
C GLY A 208 5.29 10.76 8.23
N ARG A 209 4.53 11.84 7.99
CA ARG A 209 4.82 13.20 8.51
C ARG A 209 5.01 13.28 10.03
N GLN A 210 4.26 12.51 10.79
CA GLN A 210 4.36 12.50 12.26
C GLN A 210 5.64 11.84 12.77
N HIS A 211 6.26 11.00 11.93
CA HIS A 211 7.45 10.22 12.28
C HIS A 211 8.75 10.93 11.90
N VAL A 212 8.68 12.07 11.21
CA VAL A 212 9.87 12.75 10.70
C VAL A 212 9.77 14.27 10.81
N ILE A 213 10.93 14.92 10.88
CA ILE A 213 11.07 16.38 10.90
C ILE A 213 11.78 16.79 9.59
N PRO A 214 11.14 17.59 8.71
CA PRO A 214 11.82 18.12 7.52
C PRO A 214 13.02 18.97 7.91
N TRP A 215 14.15 18.78 7.27
CA TRP A 215 15.37 19.50 7.53
C TRP A 215 16.17 19.74 6.24
N THR A 216 16.90 20.84 6.22
CA THR A 216 17.82 21.14 5.12
C THR A 216 19.24 21.02 5.63
N THR A 217 20.03 20.14 5.00
CA THR A 217 21.45 19.96 5.35
C THR A 217 22.24 21.25 5.07
N PRO A 218 23.42 21.45 5.70
CA PRO A 218 24.29 22.58 5.41
C PRO A 218 24.65 22.76 3.92
N ASN A 219 24.62 21.66 3.16
CA ASN A 219 24.89 21.64 1.72
C ASN A 219 23.61 21.85 0.86
N GLY A 220 22.50 22.26 1.47
CA GLY A 220 21.24 22.56 0.77
C GLY A 220 20.37 21.33 0.43
N GLY A 221 20.74 20.13 0.86
CA GLY A 221 19.97 18.92 0.62
C GLY A 221 18.71 18.84 1.52
N SER A 222 17.53 18.66 0.95
CA SER A 222 16.30 18.40 1.71
C SER A 222 16.26 16.96 2.18
N VAL A 223 16.07 16.74 3.48
CA VAL A 223 16.05 15.42 4.13
C VAL A 223 14.98 15.37 5.23
N PHE A 224 14.73 14.17 5.76
CA PHE A 224 13.87 13.95 6.90
C PHE A 224 14.68 13.45 8.09
N LEU A 225 14.73 14.21 9.19
CA LEU A 225 15.26 13.73 10.45
C LEU A 225 14.25 12.78 11.11
N PRO A 226 14.69 11.61 11.60
CA PRO A 226 13.80 10.67 12.27
C PRO A 226 13.36 11.19 13.63
N ASN A 227 12.06 11.06 13.93
CA ASN A 227 11.52 11.15 15.28
C ASN A 227 11.46 9.73 15.85
N TRP A 228 12.49 9.35 16.61
CA TRP A 228 12.63 7.98 17.10
C TRP A 228 11.54 7.57 18.08
N ASP A 229 10.97 8.51 18.84
CA ASP A 229 9.88 8.23 19.77
C ASP A 229 8.61 7.77 19.05
N GLU A 230 8.40 8.22 17.82
CA GLU A 230 7.27 7.81 16.98
C GLU A 230 7.61 6.64 16.04
N ILE A 231 8.86 6.55 15.56
CA ILE A 231 9.29 5.46 14.66
C ILE A 231 9.40 4.14 15.42
N GLY A 232 9.91 4.12 16.65
CA GLY A 232 10.07 2.90 17.44
C GLY A 232 8.77 2.10 17.61
N PRO A 233 7.68 2.70 18.09
CA PRO A 233 6.37 2.05 18.18
C PRO A 233 5.85 1.56 16.81
N LEU A 234 6.01 2.35 15.74
CA LEU A 234 5.60 1.98 14.40
C LEU A 234 6.34 0.73 13.90
N VAL A 235 7.65 0.67 14.08
CA VAL A 235 8.48 -0.49 13.71
C VAL A 235 8.07 -1.72 14.53
N SER A 236 7.87 -1.57 15.83
CA SER A 236 7.42 -2.64 16.71
C SER A 236 6.05 -3.18 16.29
N GLU A 237 5.12 -2.30 15.91
CA GLU A 237 3.82 -2.70 15.36
C GLU A 237 3.99 -3.42 14.01
N ALA A 238 4.85 -2.91 13.13
CA ALA A 238 5.05 -3.47 11.79
C ALA A 238 5.63 -4.89 11.82
N LEU A 239 6.54 -5.17 12.75
CA LEU A 239 7.15 -6.48 12.93
C LEU A 239 6.34 -7.42 13.83
N GLY A 240 5.45 -6.85 14.64
CA GLY A 240 4.62 -7.59 15.59
C GLY A 240 3.43 -8.32 14.98
N PRO A 241 2.72 -9.11 15.77
CA PRO A 241 1.50 -9.80 15.35
C PRO A 241 0.41 -8.81 14.96
N LEU A 242 -0.64 -9.32 14.30
CA LEU A 242 -1.81 -8.48 13.99
C LEU A 242 -2.41 -7.93 15.28
N PRO A 243 -2.67 -6.61 15.36
CA PRO A 243 -3.34 -6.03 16.52
C PRO A 243 -4.72 -6.65 16.75
N GLU A 244 -5.09 -6.85 18.01
CA GLU A 244 -6.40 -7.42 18.38
C GLU A 244 -7.57 -6.67 17.75
N GLY A 245 -7.50 -5.35 17.73
CA GLY A 245 -8.52 -4.51 17.09
C GLY A 245 -8.70 -4.79 15.60
N ARG A 246 -7.63 -5.17 14.88
CA ARG A 246 -7.72 -5.57 13.48
C ARG A 246 -8.34 -6.96 13.33
N MET A 247 -7.95 -7.88 14.20
CA MET A 247 -8.57 -9.23 14.21
C MET A 247 -10.06 -9.14 14.51
N TRP A 248 -10.46 -8.26 15.42
CA TRP A 248 -11.87 -8.00 15.70
C TRP A 248 -12.60 -7.40 14.49
N ARG A 249 -12.01 -6.40 13.79
CA ARG A 249 -12.60 -5.81 12.57
C ARG A 249 -12.80 -6.83 11.46
N LYS A 250 -11.96 -7.84 11.38
CA LYS A 250 -12.10 -8.93 10.41
C LYS A 250 -13.43 -9.69 10.55
N LEU A 251 -13.99 -9.72 11.74
CA LEU A 251 -15.29 -10.34 12.03
C LEU A 251 -16.48 -9.39 11.75
N GLN A 252 -16.19 -8.12 11.44
CA GLN A 252 -17.20 -7.13 11.10
C GLN A 252 -17.39 -7.10 9.58
N THR A 253 -18.60 -7.39 9.12
CA THR A 253 -18.94 -7.40 7.69
C THR A 253 -19.64 -6.10 7.31
N VAL A 254 -19.17 -5.48 6.25
CA VAL A 254 -19.74 -4.24 5.69
C VAL A 254 -20.16 -4.50 4.26
N GLU A 255 -21.44 -4.29 3.97
CA GLU A 255 -21.94 -4.27 2.60
C GLU A 255 -21.85 -2.83 2.06
N VAL A 256 -21.25 -2.68 0.90
CA VAL A 256 -21.09 -1.35 0.27
C VAL A 256 -22.06 -1.23 -0.90
N TRP A 257 -22.83 -0.17 -0.89
CA TRP A 257 -23.76 0.21 -1.95
C TRP A 257 -23.32 1.52 -2.59
N ASN A 258 -23.30 1.56 -3.91
CA ASN A 258 -23.11 2.83 -4.63
C ASN A 258 -24.48 3.48 -4.87
N GLY A 259 -24.79 4.48 -4.08
CA GLY A 259 -26.02 5.29 -4.18
C GLY A 259 -25.90 6.46 -5.14
N THR A 260 -24.89 6.44 -6.06
CA THR A 260 -24.63 7.52 -7.04
C THR A 260 -24.51 6.97 -8.45
N GLU A 261 -24.50 7.84 -9.44
CA GLU A 261 -24.22 7.47 -10.84
C GLU A 261 -22.70 7.39 -11.16
N THR A 262 -21.85 7.79 -10.22
CA THR A 262 -20.39 7.75 -10.42
C THR A 262 -19.89 6.32 -10.26
N ALA A 263 -19.28 5.79 -11.31
CA ALA A 263 -18.75 4.43 -11.32
C ALA A 263 -17.59 4.25 -10.30
N ASP A 264 -17.42 3.02 -9.83
CA ASP A 264 -16.29 2.53 -9.01
C ASP A 264 -16.23 3.09 -7.58
N TRP A 265 -17.11 4.00 -7.18
CA TRP A 265 -17.06 4.56 -5.83
C TRP A 265 -17.25 3.50 -4.74
N GLU A 266 -18.07 2.49 -4.99
CA GLU A 266 -18.21 1.32 -4.11
C GLU A 266 -16.88 0.53 -4.00
N GLN A 267 -16.13 0.43 -5.08
CA GLN A 267 -14.85 -0.28 -5.09
C GLN A 267 -13.78 0.50 -4.33
N LEU A 268 -13.76 1.83 -4.48
CA LEU A 268 -12.86 2.70 -3.70
C LEU A 268 -13.18 2.62 -2.20
N ALA A 269 -14.45 2.60 -1.83
CA ALA A 269 -14.85 2.45 -0.44
C ALA A 269 -14.50 1.06 0.11
N ALA A 270 -14.68 0.01 -0.69
CA ALA A 270 -14.30 -1.34 -0.34
C ALA A 270 -12.79 -1.48 -0.11
N ASP A 271 -11.94 -0.92 -0.98
CA ASP A 271 -10.49 -0.92 -0.78
C ASP A 271 -10.10 -0.27 0.55
N ARG A 272 -10.73 0.85 0.93
CA ARG A 272 -10.49 1.48 2.24
C ARG A 272 -10.86 0.57 3.40
N LEU A 273 -12.01 -0.10 3.33
CA LEU A 273 -12.47 -1.02 4.37
C LEU A 273 -11.56 -2.24 4.51
N VAL A 274 -11.17 -2.85 3.40
CA VAL A 274 -10.27 -4.01 3.38
C VAL A 274 -8.90 -3.64 3.96
N ARG A 275 -8.36 -2.49 3.60
CA ARG A 275 -7.10 -1.96 4.18
C ARG A 275 -7.18 -1.80 5.70
N GLU A 276 -8.34 -1.48 6.23
CA GLU A 276 -8.60 -1.41 7.68
C GLU A 276 -8.91 -2.77 8.31
N GLY A 277 -9.04 -3.82 7.51
CA GLY A 277 -9.23 -5.20 7.96
C GLY A 277 -10.68 -5.65 8.05
N PHE A 278 -11.65 -4.91 7.52
CA PHE A 278 -13.05 -5.30 7.49
C PHE A 278 -13.33 -6.38 6.43
N GLY A 279 -14.33 -7.22 6.70
CA GLY A 279 -14.97 -8.05 5.68
C GLY A 279 -15.88 -7.19 4.82
N VAL A 280 -15.75 -7.29 3.49
CA VAL A 280 -16.53 -6.45 2.57
C VAL A 280 -17.30 -7.31 1.58
N THR A 281 -18.55 -6.90 1.34
CA THR A 281 -19.39 -7.40 0.24
C THR A 281 -19.93 -6.22 -0.55
N MET A 282 -20.20 -6.44 -1.83
CA MET A 282 -20.84 -5.43 -2.68
C MET A 282 -22.33 -5.76 -2.78
N GLY A 283 -23.14 -4.72 -2.66
CA GLY A 283 -24.59 -4.81 -2.87
C GLY A 283 -25.07 -3.80 -3.90
N GLN A 284 -26.31 -3.92 -4.28
CA GLN A 284 -26.95 -3.00 -5.21
C GLN A 284 -27.81 -2.01 -4.43
N ALA A 285 -27.57 -0.71 -4.63
CA ALA A 285 -28.38 0.34 -4.02
C ALA A 285 -29.82 0.30 -4.59
N ASP A 286 -30.78 0.62 -3.76
CA ASP A 286 -32.20 0.74 -4.13
C ASP A 286 -32.47 1.93 -5.06
N ARG A 287 -31.59 2.94 -5.01
CA ARG A 287 -31.60 4.14 -5.87
C ARG A 287 -30.19 4.70 -6.02
N ARG A 288 -30.00 5.63 -6.97
CA ARG A 288 -28.68 6.23 -7.29
C ARG A 288 -28.62 7.74 -7.13
N ASP A 289 -29.51 8.30 -6.31
CA ASP A 289 -29.61 9.74 -6.05
C ASP A 289 -29.41 10.10 -4.57
N TYR A 290 -28.62 9.30 -3.86
CA TYR A 290 -28.25 9.61 -2.48
C TYR A 290 -27.37 10.85 -2.44
N ALA A 291 -27.89 11.92 -1.83
CA ALA A 291 -27.12 13.16 -1.67
C ALA A 291 -25.99 13.02 -0.63
N GLN A 292 -26.22 12.19 0.39
CA GLN A 292 -25.29 12.03 1.50
C GLN A 292 -24.96 10.56 1.73
N THR A 293 -23.70 10.31 2.10
CA THR A 293 -23.21 8.99 2.52
C THR A 293 -23.81 8.62 3.87
N GLN A 294 -24.32 7.39 3.98
CA GLN A 294 -25.02 6.87 5.15
C GLN A 294 -24.38 5.57 5.63
N LEU A 295 -24.44 5.35 6.93
CA LEU A 295 -24.04 4.11 7.57
C LEU A 295 -25.26 3.50 8.30
N VAL A 296 -25.66 2.31 7.89
CA VAL A 296 -26.69 1.54 8.60
C VAL A 296 -26.00 0.53 9.50
N ASP A 297 -26.28 0.60 10.80
CA ASP A 297 -25.76 -0.31 11.81
C ASP A 297 -26.84 -1.33 12.18
N TYR A 298 -26.63 -2.58 11.78
CA TYR A 298 -27.49 -3.72 12.10
C TYR A 298 -27.06 -4.45 13.38
N SER A 299 -25.95 -4.02 14.00
CA SER A 299 -25.45 -4.70 15.20
C SER A 299 -26.45 -4.58 16.35
N VAL A 300 -26.70 -5.68 17.03
CA VAL A 300 -27.61 -5.75 18.19
C VAL A 300 -26.90 -5.40 19.51
N SER A 301 -25.62 -5.08 19.46
CA SER A 301 -24.78 -4.82 20.64
C SER A 301 -24.46 -3.34 20.77
N ALA A 302 -24.91 -2.72 21.83
CA ALA A 302 -24.57 -1.33 22.17
C ALA A 302 -23.08 -1.12 22.52
N LYS A 303 -22.37 -2.19 22.90
CA LYS A 303 -20.93 -2.19 23.15
C LYS A 303 -20.21 -3.05 22.11
N GLY A 304 -19.13 -2.53 21.53
CA GLY A 304 -18.33 -3.25 20.54
C GLY A 304 -18.86 -3.11 19.11
N SER A 305 -19.69 -2.08 18.82
CA SER A 305 -20.00 -1.68 17.45
C SER A 305 -18.81 -0.97 16.80
N ALA A 306 -18.58 -1.24 15.50
CA ALA A 306 -17.60 -0.52 14.69
C ALA A 306 -18.19 0.76 14.07
N ALA A 307 -19.43 1.13 14.38
CA ALA A 307 -20.12 2.24 13.72
C ALA A 307 -19.35 3.55 13.85
N ASP A 308 -18.85 3.90 15.04
CA ASP A 308 -18.06 5.12 15.24
C ASP A 308 -16.75 5.11 14.46
N TYR A 309 -16.07 3.97 14.39
CA TYR A 309 -14.87 3.82 13.59
C TYR A 309 -15.17 4.01 12.09
N LEU A 310 -16.21 3.34 11.58
CA LEU A 310 -16.65 3.47 10.19
C LEU A 310 -17.08 4.89 9.85
N ARG A 311 -17.85 5.51 10.76
CA ARG A 311 -18.29 6.90 10.64
C ARG A 311 -17.09 7.85 10.47
N GLN A 312 -16.08 7.71 11.33
CA GLN A 312 -14.86 8.52 11.27
C GLN A 312 -14.04 8.23 10.01
N LEU A 313 -13.91 6.94 9.63
CA LEU A 313 -13.17 6.53 8.44
C LEU A 313 -13.71 7.17 7.16
N PHE A 314 -15.03 7.33 7.07
CA PHE A 314 -15.70 7.88 5.89
C PHE A 314 -16.15 9.35 6.06
N GLY A 315 -15.89 9.97 7.21
CA GLY A 315 -16.31 11.34 7.49
C GLY A 315 -17.84 11.52 7.56
N ILE A 316 -18.58 10.47 7.94
CA ILE A 316 -20.04 10.48 7.97
C ILE A 316 -20.53 11.28 9.18
N PRO A 317 -21.45 12.27 9.01
CA PRO A 317 -22.10 12.96 10.12
C PRO A 317 -22.88 11.99 11.02
N VAL A 318 -22.99 12.33 12.32
CA VAL A 318 -23.67 11.46 13.30
C VAL A 318 -25.14 11.20 12.92
N GLU A 319 -25.81 12.19 12.36
CA GLU A 319 -27.19 12.12 11.89
C GLU A 319 -27.41 11.17 10.72
N ASN A 320 -26.33 10.83 10.00
CA ASN A 320 -26.37 9.89 8.87
C ASN A 320 -26.02 8.45 9.30
N VAL A 321 -25.82 8.21 10.60
CA VAL A 321 -25.69 6.86 11.16
C VAL A 321 -27.07 6.37 11.59
N ILE A 322 -27.58 5.37 10.88
CA ILE A 322 -28.94 4.81 11.09
C ILE A 322 -28.79 3.54 11.92
N SER A 323 -29.24 3.56 13.16
CA SER A 323 -29.33 2.36 13.99
C SER A 323 -30.57 1.56 13.59
N SER A 324 -30.36 0.33 13.12
CA SER A 324 -31.39 -0.59 12.68
C SER A 324 -31.06 -2.02 13.12
N PRO A 325 -31.03 -2.31 14.43
CA PRO A 325 -30.60 -3.61 14.94
C PRO A 325 -31.41 -4.75 14.32
N ASN A 326 -30.68 -5.70 13.71
CA ASN A 326 -31.28 -6.88 13.07
C ASN A 326 -30.34 -8.08 13.19
N ALA A 327 -30.70 -9.04 14.04
CA ALA A 327 -29.91 -10.25 14.26
C ALA A 327 -29.84 -11.17 13.03
N ASP A 328 -30.82 -11.09 12.14
CA ASP A 328 -30.91 -11.91 10.93
C ASP A 328 -30.25 -11.27 9.72
N SER A 329 -29.67 -10.07 9.88
CA SER A 329 -28.94 -9.41 8.79
C SER A 329 -27.69 -10.22 8.40
N PRO A 330 -27.46 -10.48 7.09
CA PRO A 330 -26.26 -11.18 6.61
C PRO A 330 -24.97 -10.36 6.82
N VAL A 331 -25.10 -9.05 7.06
CA VAL A 331 -23.99 -8.14 7.31
C VAL A 331 -24.23 -7.32 8.57
N ARG A 332 -23.15 -6.89 9.21
CA ARG A 332 -23.26 -6.05 10.41
C ARG A 332 -23.51 -4.58 10.10
N TYR A 333 -23.00 -4.14 8.97
CA TYR A 333 -23.11 -2.74 8.54
C TYR A 333 -23.42 -2.68 7.06
N ARG A 334 -24.10 -1.60 6.66
CA ARG A 334 -24.23 -1.21 5.26
C ARG A 334 -23.76 0.22 5.11
N LEU A 335 -22.82 0.43 4.22
CA LEU A 335 -22.32 1.74 3.81
C LEU A 335 -22.97 2.09 2.49
N ILE A 336 -23.78 3.15 2.46
CA ILE A 336 -24.41 3.66 1.24
C ILE A 336 -23.64 4.92 0.85
N ILE A 337 -22.95 4.87 -0.27
CA ILE A 337 -22.17 5.99 -0.80
C ILE A 337 -23.12 7.01 -1.41
N GLY A 338 -23.03 8.25 -0.97
CA GLY A 338 -23.75 9.42 -1.51
C GLY A 338 -22.83 10.35 -2.33
N ALA A 339 -23.43 11.39 -2.90
CA ALA A 339 -22.73 12.36 -3.74
C ALA A 339 -21.66 13.18 -2.98
N ASP A 340 -21.73 13.21 -1.66
CA ASP A 340 -20.76 13.87 -0.76
C ASP A 340 -19.52 13.02 -0.44
N TYR A 341 -19.45 11.79 -0.98
CA TYR A 341 -18.34 10.88 -0.69
C TYR A 341 -16.97 11.46 -1.10
N GLN A 342 -16.08 11.51 -0.14
CA GLN A 342 -14.71 11.95 -0.35
C GLN A 342 -13.82 10.76 -0.70
N THR A 343 -13.55 10.57 -2.00
CA THR A 343 -12.69 9.51 -2.49
C THR A 343 -11.24 9.70 -2.04
N CYS A 344 -10.78 10.96 -1.97
CA CYS A 344 -9.43 11.32 -1.56
C CYS A 344 -9.40 11.64 -0.05
N PRO A 345 -9.04 10.69 0.81
CA PRO A 345 -8.86 10.98 2.23
C PRO A 345 -7.67 11.94 2.39
N GLY A 346 -7.85 13.01 3.18
CA GLY A 346 -6.77 13.94 3.49
C GLY A 346 -5.61 13.22 4.19
N TYR A 347 -4.39 13.34 3.66
CA TYR A 347 -3.16 12.79 4.21
C TYR A 347 -2.21 13.91 4.65
#